data_0fbb5db1690b18df2c5ba6182ad4a16a
#
_entry.id   0fbb5db1690b18df2c5ba6182ad4a16a
#
_cell.length_a   1.000
_cell.length_b   1.000
_cell.length_c   1.000
_cell.angle_alpha   90.00
_cell.angle_beta   90.00
_cell.angle_gamma   90.00
#
_symmetry.space_group_name_H-M   'P 1'
#
loop_
_entity.id
_entity.type
_entity.pdbx_description
1 polymer ?
#
loop_
_entity_poly.entity_id
_entity_poly.type
_entity_poly.pdbx_seq_one_letter_code
_entity_poly.pdbx_strand_id
1 'polypeptide(L)'
;MNIAFYTGKTGLIAQQEGLNVYSNNIANVNTVGFKASRPSFADCIYTVQRNTEPDWQTGHGEYVHSTQLMYSEGVFTYTDNDLDFAIPTEEGFFAVMDKYGDVNLSLIH
;
A
#
# COMPACT_ATOMS: atom_id res chain seq x y z
N MET A 1 22.37 -14.92 21.36
CA MET A 1 21.34 -14.98 20.32
C MET A 1 21.85 -14.29 19.06
N ASN A 2 21.71 -14.91 17.91
CA ASN A 2 22.31 -14.37 16.68
C ASN A 2 21.44 -13.25 16.11
N ILE A 3 21.88 -11.99 16.22
CA ILE A 3 21.19 -10.79 15.72
C ILE A 3 20.92 -10.91 14.21
N ALA A 4 21.85 -11.49 13.45
CA ALA A 4 21.69 -11.72 12.02
C ALA A 4 20.46 -12.59 11.69
N PHE A 5 20.15 -13.56 12.53
CA PHE A 5 18.97 -14.41 12.36
C PHE A 5 17.67 -13.62 12.57
N TYR A 6 17.64 -12.75 13.57
CA TYR A 6 16.49 -11.86 13.82
C TYR A 6 16.29 -10.87 12.69
N THR A 7 17.37 -10.25 12.22
CA THR A 7 17.32 -9.32 11.07
C THR A 7 16.82 -10.02 9.82
N GLY A 8 17.30 -11.23 9.54
CA GLY A 8 16.80 -12.04 8.43
C GLY A 8 15.31 -12.39 8.56
N LYS A 9 14.85 -12.73 9.77
CA LYS A 9 13.44 -13.02 10.04
C LYS A 9 12.55 -11.80 9.78
N THR A 10 12.93 -10.62 10.29
CA THR A 10 12.14 -9.39 10.08
C THR A 10 12.06 -9.03 8.61
N GLY A 11 13.16 -9.11 7.87
CA GLY A 11 13.19 -8.89 6.43
C GLY A 11 12.28 -9.85 5.67
N LEU A 12 12.29 -11.14 6.00
CA LEU A 12 11.41 -12.13 5.37
C LEU A 12 9.93 -11.82 5.61
N ILE A 13 9.57 -11.44 6.83
CA ILE A 13 8.19 -11.06 7.18
C ILE A 13 7.78 -9.81 6.41
N ALA A 14 8.63 -8.77 6.37
CA ALA A 14 8.34 -7.55 5.64
C ALA A 14 8.15 -7.81 4.14
N GLN A 15 8.99 -8.65 3.53
CA GLN A 15 8.84 -9.04 2.13
C GLN A 15 7.57 -9.86 1.87
N GLN A 16 7.19 -10.72 2.82
CA GLN A 16 5.93 -11.46 2.72
C GLN A 16 4.71 -10.52 2.74
N GLU A 17 4.70 -9.52 3.61
CA GLU A 17 3.65 -8.50 3.64
C GLU A 17 3.63 -7.69 2.33
N GLY A 18 4.79 -7.31 1.80
CA GLY A 18 4.90 -6.67 0.49
C GLY A 18 4.31 -7.54 -0.63
N LEU A 19 4.62 -8.83 -0.66
CA LEU A 19 4.06 -9.78 -1.61
C LEU A 19 2.53 -9.89 -1.50
N ASN A 20 1.96 -9.83 -0.30
CA ASN A 20 0.51 -9.82 -0.11
C ASN A 20 -0.14 -8.60 -0.76
N VAL A 21 0.47 -7.42 -0.63
CA VAL A 21 -0.02 -6.19 -1.28
C VAL A 21 0.05 -6.34 -2.80
N TYR A 22 1.15 -6.80 -3.36
CA TYR A 22 1.29 -7.01 -4.81
C TYR A 22 0.33 -8.08 -5.34
N SER A 23 0.12 -9.16 -4.59
CA SER A 23 -0.83 -10.22 -4.94
C SER A 23 -2.25 -9.69 -5.00
N ASN A 24 -2.63 -8.81 -4.07
CA ASN A 24 -3.93 -8.14 -4.08
C ASN A 24 -4.09 -7.24 -5.32
N ASN A 25 -3.07 -6.47 -5.67
CA ASN A 25 -3.08 -5.65 -6.88
C ASN A 25 -3.26 -6.50 -8.15
N ILE A 26 -2.55 -7.63 -8.25
CA ILE A 26 -2.65 -8.55 -9.39
C ILE A 26 -4.03 -9.21 -9.45
N ALA A 27 -4.57 -9.65 -8.32
CA ALA A 27 -5.89 -10.26 -8.26
C ALA A 27 -7.00 -9.30 -8.74
N ASN A 28 -6.80 -7.99 -8.55
CA ASN A 28 -7.77 -6.95 -8.92
C ASN A 28 -7.41 -6.20 -10.20
N VAL A 29 -6.49 -6.69 -11.02
CA VAL A 29 -6.02 -6.00 -12.25
C VAL A 29 -7.17 -5.74 -13.23
N ASN A 30 -8.18 -6.60 -13.27
CA ASN A 30 -9.36 -6.46 -14.12
C ASN A 30 -10.57 -5.84 -13.38
N THR A 31 -10.42 -5.43 -12.13
CA THR A 31 -11.51 -4.83 -11.36
C THR A 31 -11.61 -3.36 -11.73
N VAL A 32 -12.79 -2.94 -12.23
CA VAL A 32 -13.05 -1.56 -12.60
C VAL A 32 -13.01 -0.65 -11.37
N GLY A 33 -12.29 0.47 -11.47
CA GLY A 33 -12.16 1.44 -10.38
C GLY A 33 -11.24 0.99 -9.23
N PHE A 34 -10.54 -0.13 -9.35
CA PHE A 34 -9.57 -0.56 -8.36
C PHE A 34 -8.38 0.41 -8.30
N LYS A 35 -8.00 0.82 -7.11
CA LYS A 35 -6.80 1.62 -6.85
C LYS A 35 -5.72 0.75 -6.25
N ALA A 36 -4.59 0.64 -6.95
CA ALA A 36 -3.47 -0.17 -6.51
C ALA A 36 -2.87 0.39 -5.22
N SER A 37 -2.44 -0.51 -4.35
CA SER A 37 -1.71 -0.17 -3.14
C SER A 37 -0.22 -0.40 -3.31
N ARG A 38 0.59 0.43 -2.69
CA ARG A 38 2.05 0.30 -2.64
C ARG A 38 2.50 0.17 -1.19
N PRO A 39 3.30 -0.86 -0.85
CA PRO A 39 3.90 -0.94 0.48
C PRO A 39 5.02 0.09 0.61
N SER A 40 5.13 0.71 1.76
CA SER A 40 6.25 1.56 2.16
C SER A 40 7.01 0.86 3.27
N PHE A 41 8.29 0.60 3.02
CA PHE A 41 9.18 -0.04 3.99
C PHE A 41 9.91 1.02 4.80
N ALA A 42 10.19 0.72 6.06
CA ALA A 42 11.01 1.54 6.93
C ALA A 42 12.05 0.67 7.63
N ASP A 43 13.21 1.25 7.85
CA ASP A 43 14.30 0.58 8.55
C ASP A 43 14.01 0.48 10.05
N CYS A 44 14.42 -0.62 10.64
CA CYS A 44 14.48 -0.73 12.09
C CYS A 44 15.67 0.06 12.66
N ILE A 45 15.67 0.25 13.97
CA ILE A 45 16.69 1.03 14.71
C ILE A 45 18.09 0.54 14.39
N TYR A 46 19.02 1.48 14.15
CA TYR A 46 20.44 1.21 14.03
C TYR A 46 21.13 1.24 15.40
N THR A 47 22.07 0.31 15.64
CA THR A 47 22.97 0.39 16.78
C THR A 47 24.36 0.79 16.34
N VAL A 48 24.96 1.76 17.05
CA VAL A 48 26.33 2.18 16.85
C VAL A 48 27.26 1.24 17.61
N GLN A 49 28.17 0.59 16.91
CA GLN A 49 29.18 -0.24 17.53
C GLN A 49 30.30 0.65 18.07
N ARG A 50 30.39 0.78 19.41
CA ARG A 50 31.12 1.81 20.15
C ARG A 50 32.63 1.71 20.11
N ASN A 51 33.24 0.71 19.46
CA ASN A 51 34.68 0.40 19.61
C ASN A 51 35.48 0.32 18.31
N THR A 52 34.94 0.76 17.18
CA THR A 52 35.68 0.72 15.90
C THR A 52 35.53 2.06 15.17
N GLU A 53 36.66 2.66 14.86
CA GLU A 53 36.73 3.78 13.90
C GLU A 53 36.82 3.19 12.47
N PRO A 54 36.03 3.66 11.52
CA PRO A 54 34.95 4.65 11.56
C PRO A 54 33.63 4.12 12.14
N ASP A 55 32.73 5.01 12.53
CA ASP A 55 31.43 4.79 13.17
C ASP A 55 30.53 3.83 12.33
N TRP A 56 30.63 2.55 12.59
CA TRP A 56 29.88 1.52 11.85
C TRP A 56 28.51 1.36 12.49
N GLN A 57 27.48 1.65 11.71
CA GLN A 57 26.10 1.44 12.11
C GLN A 57 25.61 0.07 11.60
N THR A 58 25.06 -0.72 12.50
CA THR A 58 24.44 -2.00 12.15
C THR A 58 22.93 -1.85 12.15
N GLY A 59 22.29 -2.11 11.00
CA GLY A 59 20.84 -2.12 10.86
C GLY A 59 20.22 -3.39 11.44
N HIS A 60 19.03 -3.29 12.00
CA HIS A 60 18.29 -4.40 12.63
C HIS A 60 17.11 -4.92 11.80
N GLY A 61 17.11 -4.69 10.49
CA GLY A 61 16.08 -5.16 9.57
C GLY A 61 15.13 -4.08 9.13
N GLU A 62 14.03 -4.49 8.49
CA GLU A 62 13.00 -3.64 7.92
C GLU A 62 11.60 -4.10 8.33
N TYR A 63 10.63 -3.21 8.22
CA TYR A 63 9.21 -3.53 8.41
C TYR A 63 8.35 -2.72 7.44
N VAL A 64 7.14 -3.19 7.16
CA VAL A 64 6.17 -2.40 6.39
C VAL A 64 5.59 -1.32 7.30
N HIS A 65 5.94 -0.07 7.00
CA HIS A 65 5.48 1.09 7.77
C HIS A 65 4.02 1.45 7.45
N SER A 66 3.66 1.43 6.18
CA SER A 66 2.31 1.77 5.72
C SER A 66 2.05 1.22 4.32
N THR A 67 0.79 1.16 3.95
CA THR A 67 0.35 0.97 2.58
C THR A 67 -0.28 2.26 2.06
N GLN A 68 0.12 2.69 0.88
CA GLN A 68 -0.38 3.90 0.23
C GLN A 68 -1.22 3.52 -0.98
N LEU A 69 -2.42 4.09 -1.08
CA LEU A 69 -3.26 3.98 -2.27
C LEU A 69 -2.75 4.92 -3.37
N MET A 70 -2.67 4.41 -4.58
CA MET A 70 -2.31 5.19 -5.77
C MET A 70 -3.60 5.64 -6.46
N TYR A 71 -3.87 6.94 -6.45
CA TYR A 71 -5.10 7.52 -7.02
C TYR A 71 -4.95 7.93 -8.49
N SER A 72 -4.00 7.36 -9.23
CA SER A 72 -3.88 7.63 -10.66
C SER A 72 -5.16 7.26 -11.41
N GLU A 73 -5.49 8.06 -12.41
CA GLU A 73 -6.63 7.83 -13.30
C GLU A 73 -6.44 6.54 -14.11
N GLY A 74 -7.54 5.79 -14.28
CA GLY A 74 -7.57 4.58 -15.11
C GLY A 74 -8.15 4.86 -16.50
N VAL A 75 -8.18 3.84 -17.33
CA VAL A 75 -8.81 3.91 -18.65
C VAL A 75 -10.32 3.81 -18.51
N PHE A 76 -11.06 4.72 -19.14
CA PHE A 76 -12.52 4.67 -19.19
C PHE A 76 -13.00 3.53 -20.09
N THR A 77 -14.00 2.80 -19.62
CA THR A 77 -14.67 1.73 -20.36
C THR A 77 -16.11 2.13 -20.60
N TYR A 78 -16.55 2.10 -21.85
CA TYR A 78 -17.94 2.36 -22.21
C TYR A 78 -18.76 1.09 -22.00
N THR A 79 -19.84 1.18 -21.23
CA THR A 79 -20.69 0.03 -20.85
C THR A 79 -22.06 0.05 -21.52
N ASP A 80 -22.44 1.12 -22.24
CA ASP A 80 -23.77 1.37 -22.82
C ASP A 80 -24.92 1.27 -21.79
N ASN A 81 -24.64 1.50 -20.53
CA ASN A 81 -25.62 1.48 -19.45
C ASN A 81 -25.75 2.89 -18.85
N ASP A 82 -26.95 3.44 -18.84
CA ASP A 82 -27.24 4.81 -18.39
C ASP A 82 -26.98 5.02 -16.87
N LEU A 83 -26.83 3.94 -16.10
CA LEU A 83 -26.61 3.99 -14.66
C LEU A 83 -25.14 3.88 -14.26
N ASP A 84 -24.25 3.69 -15.22
CA ASP A 84 -22.81 3.60 -14.95
C ASP A 84 -22.18 4.99 -15.09
N PHE A 85 -21.60 5.49 -14.01
CA PHE A 85 -21.01 6.81 -13.96
C PHE A 85 -19.49 6.73 -13.70
N ALA A 86 -18.73 7.56 -14.39
CA ALA A 86 -17.30 7.74 -14.16
C ALA A 86 -16.98 9.23 -13.97
N ILE A 87 -16.03 9.52 -13.09
CA ILE A 87 -15.56 10.88 -12.83
C ILE A 87 -14.27 11.08 -13.63
N PRO A 88 -14.23 12.06 -14.57
CA PRO A 88 -13.06 12.31 -15.42
C PRO A 88 -12.01 13.23 -14.75
N THR A 89 -11.95 13.24 -13.42
CA THR A 89 -11.00 14.06 -12.66
C THR A 89 -10.36 13.26 -11.55
N GLU A 90 -9.04 13.44 -11.35
CA GLU A 90 -8.28 12.72 -10.33
C GLU A 90 -8.68 13.05 -8.88
N GLU A 91 -9.36 14.17 -8.66
CA GLU A 91 -9.72 14.69 -7.33
C GLU A 91 -11.21 14.48 -6.97
N GLY A 92 -11.98 13.81 -7.83
CA GLY A 92 -13.42 13.65 -7.64
C GLY A 92 -13.79 12.34 -6.93
N PHE A 93 -14.80 12.40 -6.04
CA PHE A 93 -15.39 11.22 -5.39
C PHE A 93 -16.91 11.31 -5.48
N PHE A 94 -17.58 10.16 -5.56
CA PHE A 94 -19.02 10.09 -5.41
C PHE A 94 -19.41 10.18 -3.94
N ALA A 95 -20.34 11.05 -3.61
CA ALA A 95 -20.96 11.07 -2.29
C ALA A 95 -22.09 10.03 -2.26
N VAL A 96 -21.93 9.00 -1.46
CA VAL A 96 -22.92 7.95 -1.27
C VAL A 96 -23.52 8.07 0.13
N MET A 97 -24.84 8.11 0.21
CA MET A 97 -25.55 8.15 1.49
C MET A 97 -25.99 6.75 1.88
N ASP A 98 -25.61 6.31 3.08
CA ASP A 98 -26.12 5.07 3.64
C ASP A 98 -27.57 5.24 4.11
N LYS A 99 -28.29 4.12 4.27
CA LYS A 99 -29.68 4.06 4.80
C LYS A 99 -29.84 4.73 6.17
N TYR A 100 -28.75 4.95 6.90
CA TYR A 100 -28.74 5.64 8.20
C TYR A 100 -28.47 7.14 8.10
N GLY A 101 -28.28 7.68 6.88
CA GLY A 101 -28.01 9.10 6.64
C GLY A 101 -26.53 9.51 6.69
N ASP A 102 -25.62 8.57 6.89
CA ASP A 102 -24.19 8.83 6.85
C ASP A 102 -23.70 8.98 5.41
N VAL A 103 -22.94 10.05 5.15
CA VAL A 103 -22.37 10.32 3.82
C VAL A 103 -20.98 9.73 3.75
N ASN A 104 -20.78 8.80 2.83
CA ASN A 104 -19.48 8.19 2.53
C ASN A 104 -19.02 8.61 1.13
N LEU A 105 -17.72 8.76 0.95
CA LEU A 105 -17.10 9.01 -0.34
C LEU A 105 -16.70 7.70 -1.00
N SER A 106 -17.08 7.53 -2.27
CA SER A 106 -16.74 6.34 -3.07
C SER A 106 -16.12 6.75 -4.40
N LEU A 107 -15.17 5.95 -4.87
CA LEU A 107 -14.57 6.11 -6.20
C LEU A 107 -15.36 5.40 -7.30
N ILE A 108 -16.23 4.49 -6.91
CA ILE A 108 -16.99 3.61 -7.82
C ILE A 108 -18.47 3.69 -7.46
N HIS A 109 -19.26 3.82 -8.49
CA HIS A 109 -20.71 3.67 -8.35
C HIS A 109 -21.29 2.96 -9.57
#